data_d09eac28242a9ff20ebc02aa1b5f5f47
#
_entry.id   d09eac28242a9ff20ebc02aa1b5f5f47
#
_cell.length_a   1.000
_cell.length_b   1.000
_cell.length_c   1.000
_cell.angle_alpha   90.00
_cell.angle_beta   90.00
_cell.angle_gamma   90.00
#
_symmetry.space_group_name_H-M   'P 1'
#
loop_
_entity.id
_entity.type
_entity.pdbx_description
1 polymer ?
#
loop_
_entity_poly.entity_id
_entity_poly.type
_entity_poly.pdbx_seq_one_letter_code
_entity_poly.pdbx_strand_id
1 'polypeptide(L)'
;MNTTSAPLSRFLDRRGFLRTTVLTGGAVHLATSKSAIAQETAAGRTIKCALVGCGAQGNALRTASKDVPGIQWVAMCDIWKFSVAKTRGGFLGENKHQIDGEVKIYDDVEAMLEKQPDIEAVFIATPDFLHAPLSRLCLSKGKHVYCEKMMSNSIEGALDMAKAGKEFPNQIFQIGHQRHSNPRYVNLRENIIKKGVLGRVTHCYAQWNRGVSGSQPQGEVKGYDIPQDVLTKNGYGNVFEFRNWRYFAKYGGGPLSDLGAHQIDMFNWMYEADPVSVIATGAVDYYDGLEGRPKYELPDNMMCIYEFKTHAGLLRAYYQVLTTTGSQGAYEKHMGVNGTALISELDTNGNQIYAEPGNALDELALGNNPPIAKPADKAKNKFWEHPRDWEKPKAPSYGAVSMADVRESKALSQWELAVKLQRKPHSPHVQNFIEAVQQKKPSHLTCPVDMAYKSCVTVLKAYEAAKTGSKYLFKPEDFAI
;
A
#
# COMPACT_ATOMS: atom_id res chain seq x y z
N MET A 1 31.72 56.59 29.18
CA MET A 1 31.56 57.27 27.90
C MET A 1 30.68 56.42 27.06
N ASN A 2 29.42 56.65 27.10
CA ASN A 2 28.62 57.35 26.07
C ASN A 2 28.76 56.66 24.69
N THR A 3 27.75 56.14 23.98
CA THR A 3 26.38 56.61 23.75
C THR A 3 25.68 55.50 22.98
N THR A 4 24.46 55.10 23.33
CA THR A 4 23.14 55.39 22.66
C THR A 4 23.09 55.04 21.17
N SER A 5 22.14 54.44 20.56
CA SER A 5 20.69 54.36 20.68
C SER A 5 20.12 53.62 19.51
N ALA A 6 19.20 52.82 19.68
CA ALA A 6 17.76 52.91 19.45
C ALA A 6 17.25 52.44 18.03
N PRO A 7 16.04 51.92 17.95
CA PRO A 7 15.53 51.07 16.83
C PRO A 7 14.67 51.86 15.85
N LEU A 8 14.56 51.37 14.64
CA LEU A 8 13.57 51.87 13.65
C LEU A 8 12.70 50.75 13.16
N SER A 9 11.51 50.69 13.76
CA SER A 9 10.30 50.10 13.18
C SER A 9 9.89 50.90 11.95
N ARG A 10 9.62 50.25 10.83
CA ARG A 10 8.79 50.80 9.75
C ARG A 10 7.66 49.84 9.46
N PHE A 11 6.49 50.25 9.92
CA PHE A 11 5.19 49.78 9.44
C PHE A 11 5.05 50.14 7.98
N LEU A 12 4.79 49.17 7.11
CA LEU A 12 4.30 49.43 5.76
C LEU A 12 2.78 49.36 5.79
N ASP A 13 2.14 50.51 5.55
CA ASP A 13 0.74 50.76 5.48
C ASP A 13 0.09 50.05 4.27
N ARG A 14 -1.02 49.35 4.51
CA ARG A 14 -1.81 48.59 3.52
C ARG A 14 -2.54 49.46 2.46
N ARG A 15 -2.37 50.77 2.44
CA ARG A 15 -3.05 51.68 1.52
C ARG A 15 -2.22 52.17 0.33
N GLY A 16 -0.93 51.79 0.25
CA GLY A 16 -0.02 52.24 -0.81
C GLY A 16 0.03 51.39 -2.08
N PHE A 17 -0.65 50.25 -2.14
CA PHE A 17 -0.52 49.30 -3.27
C PHE A 17 -1.62 49.42 -4.34
N LEU A 18 -2.53 50.38 -4.24
CA LEU A 18 -3.68 50.52 -5.16
C LEU A 18 -3.69 51.81 -5.96
N ARG A 19 -2.55 52.34 -6.37
CA ARG A 19 -2.50 53.46 -7.35
C ARG A 19 -1.26 53.36 -8.21
N THR A 20 -1.30 52.51 -9.22
CA THR A 20 -0.64 52.74 -10.54
C THR A 20 -0.86 51.50 -11.40
N THR A 21 -1.91 51.45 -12.17
CA THR A 21 -1.93 50.85 -13.50
C THR A 21 -3.33 51.08 -14.09
N VAL A 22 -3.47 52.19 -14.77
CA VAL A 22 -4.54 52.39 -15.77
C VAL A 22 -3.84 52.78 -17.05
N LEU A 23 -4.29 52.17 -18.15
CA LEU A 23 -4.02 52.45 -19.57
C LEU A 23 -2.85 51.63 -20.21
N THR A 24 -3.21 50.44 -20.70
CA THR A 24 -3.07 50.14 -22.15
C THR A 24 -4.05 49.02 -22.49
N GLY A 25 -4.90 49.27 -23.46
CA GLY A 25 -5.96 48.37 -23.92
C GLY A 25 -5.34 47.16 -24.65
N GLY A 26 -5.75 45.99 -24.24
CA GLY A 26 -5.52 44.73 -24.91
C GLY A 26 -6.61 43.77 -24.46
N ALA A 27 -7.49 43.39 -25.36
CA ALA A 27 -8.56 42.42 -25.13
C ALA A 27 -7.96 41.11 -24.68
N VAL A 28 -8.07 40.83 -23.37
CA VAL A 28 -7.78 39.49 -22.83
C VAL A 28 -9.08 38.71 -22.93
N HIS A 29 -9.14 37.77 -23.85
CA HIS A 29 -10.12 36.71 -23.85
C HIS A 29 -10.04 35.95 -22.50
N LEU A 30 -11.05 36.11 -21.68
CA LEU A 30 -11.31 35.23 -20.54
C LEU A 30 -11.67 33.84 -21.09
N ALA A 31 -10.65 33.03 -21.35
CA ALA A 31 -10.83 31.63 -21.47
C ALA A 31 -11.16 31.10 -20.06
N THR A 32 -12.42 30.76 -19.83
CA THR A 32 -12.86 29.95 -18.69
C THR A 32 -12.17 28.60 -18.78
N SER A 33 -10.99 28.51 -18.20
CA SER A 33 -10.32 27.23 -17.98
C SER A 33 -11.12 26.45 -16.94
N LYS A 34 -12.01 25.58 -17.42
CA LYS A 34 -12.36 24.38 -16.68
C LYS A 34 -11.02 23.61 -16.46
N SER A 35 -10.41 23.82 -15.33
CA SER A 35 -9.32 22.95 -14.87
C SER A 35 -9.92 21.62 -14.43
N ALA A 36 -10.39 20.84 -15.40
CA ALA A 36 -10.19 19.41 -15.31
C ALA A 36 -8.67 19.23 -15.42
N ILE A 37 -8.02 18.81 -14.35
CA ILE A 37 -6.72 18.18 -14.43
C ILE A 37 -6.96 16.80 -15.09
N ALA A 38 -7.30 16.81 -16.36
CA ALA A 38 -6.85 15.83 -17.30
C ALA A 38 -5.42 16.31 -17.62
N GLN A 39 -4.46 15.80 -16.87
CA GLN A 39 -3.10 15.77 -17.32
C GLN A 39 -3.16 14.93 -18.61
N GLU A 40 -3.20 15.58 -19.78
CA GLU A 40 -2.83 14.97 -21.05
C GLU A 40 -1.40 14.47 -20.84
N THR A 41 -1.27 13.25 -20.35
CA THR A 41 -0.03 12.52 -20.44
C THR A 41 0.24 12.42 -21.92
N ALA A 42 1.23 13.18 -22.41
CA ALA A 42 1.79 12.96 -23.73
C ALA A 42 1.92 11.44 -23.87
N ALA A 43 1.24 10.85 -24.85
CA ALA A 43 1.19 9.41 -25.02
C ALA A 43 2.64 8.95 -25.20
N GLY A 44 3.25 8.47 -24.10
CA GLY A 44 4.60 7.96 -24.11
C GLY A 44 4.67 6.73 -25.04
N ARG A 45 5.88 6.36 -25.44
CA ARG A 45 6.05 5.15 -26.25
C ARG A 45 5.40 3.93 -25.59
N THR A 46 4.92 3.01 -26.38
CA THR A 46 4.39 1.73 -25.90
C THR A 46 5.52 0.84 -25.40
N ILE A 47 5.32 0.19 -24.25
CA ILE A 47 6.24 -0.73 -23.58
C ILE A 47 5.74 -2.15 -23.76
N LYS A 48 6.56 -3.03 -24.33
CA LYS A 48 6.24 -4.46 -24.45
C LYS A 48 6.42 -5.16 -23.11
N CYS A 49 5.32 -5.65 -22.56
CA CYS A 49 5.25 -6.20 -21.21
C CYS A 49 4.98 -7.71 -21.21
N ALA A 50 5.57 -8.42 -20.25
CA ALA A 50 5.27 -9.79 -19.93
C ALA A 50 4.70 -9.91 -18.51
N LEU A 51 3.77 -10.88 -18.28
CA LEU A 51 3.23 -11.23 -16.98
C LEU A 51 3.79 -12.59 -16.56
N VAL A 52 4.45 -12.66 -15.42
CA VAL A 52 4.96 -13.87 -14.77
C VAL A 52 4.18 -14.15 -13.50
N GLY A 53 3.49 -15.30 -13.44
CA GLY A 53 2.51 -15.60 -12.42
C GLY A 53 1.11 -15.13 -12.82
N CYS A 54 0.31 -16.07 -13.33
CA CYS A 54 -1.06 -15.85 -13.83
C CYS A 54 -2.13 -16.12 -12.77
N GLY A 55 -1.75 -16.14 -11.49
CA GLY A 55 -2.65 -16.36 -10.36
C GLY A 55 -3.59 -15.18 -10.09
N ALA A 56 -4.14 -15.14 -8.87
CA ALA A 56 -5.08 -14.08 -8.48
C ALA A 56 -4.45 -12.68 -8.58
N GLN A 57 -3.19 -12.53 -8.09
CA GLN A 57 -2.49 -11.25 -8.10
C GLN A 57 -2.06 -10.84 -9.51
N GLY A 58 -1.56 -11.78 -10.34
CA GLY A 58 -1.26 -11.48 -11.74
C GLY A 58 -2.49 -11.00 -12.51
N ASN A 59 -3.67 -11.60 -12.27
CA ASN A 59 -4.92 -11.12 -12.84
C ASN A 59 -5.35 -9.76 -12.28
N ALA A 60 -5.07 -9.46 -11.01
CA ALA A 60 -5.33 -8.14 -10.43
C ALA A 60 -4.47 -7.06 -11.12
N LEU A 61 -3.18 -7.32 -11.36
CA LEU A 61 -2.29 -6.42 -12.10
C LEU A 61 -2.75 -6.24 -13.56
N ARG A 62 -3.09 -7.34 -14.25
CA ARG A 62 -3.66 -7.30 -15.60
C ARG A 62 -4.90 -6.40 -15.64
N THR A 63 -5.85 -6.62 -14.74
CA THR A 63 -7.08 -5.80 -14.68
C THR A 63 -6.78 -4.34 -14.32
N ALA A 64 -5.84 -4.10 -13.42
CA ALA A 64 -5.45 -2.73 -13.02
C ALA A 64 -4.74 -1.98 -14.16
N SER A 65 -4.06 -2.70 -15.04
CA SER A 65 -3.34 -2.11 -16.19
C SER A 65 -4.24 -1.68 -17.34
N LYS A 66 -5.50 -2.13 -17.39
CA LYS A 66 -6.39 -1.90 -18.55
C LYS A 66 -6.55 -0.41 -18.92
N ASP A 67 -6.55 0.46 -17.92
CA ASP A 67 -6.71 1.91 -18.09
C ASP A 67 -5.36 2.66 -18.00
N VAL A 68 -4.23 1.94 -18.07
CA VAL A 68 -2.88 2.52 -18.06
C VAL A 68 -2.36 2.60 -19.49
N PRO A 69 -2.08 3.81 -20.01
CA PRO A 69 -1.60 3.98 -21.37
C PRO A 69 -0.17 3.46 -21.54
N GLY A 70 0.17 3.09 -22.76
CA GLY A 70 1.54 2.70 -23.11
C GLY A 70 1.95 1.28 -22.68
N ILE A 71 1.00 0.41 -22.37
CA ILE A 71 1.25 -1.03 -22.15
C ILE A 71 0.84 -1.83 -23.38
N GLN A 72 1.73 -2.73 -23.82
CA GLN A 72 1.44 -3.79 -24.78
C GLN A 72 1.82 -5.14 -24.16
N TRP A 73 0.83 -6.00 -23.94
CA TRP A 73 1.08 -7.34 -23.45
C TRP A 73 1.47 -8.27 -24.58
N VAL A 74 2.67 -8.86 -24.51
CA VAL A 74 3.23 -9.73 -25.54
C VAL A 74 3.47 -11.17 -25.09
N ALA A 75 3.59 -11.39 -23.76
CA ALA A 75 3.81 -12.73 -23.19
C ALA A 75 3.17 -12.89 -21.81
N MET A 76 2.90 -14.14 -21.45
CA MET A 76 2.60 -14.57 -20.08
C MET A 76 3.27 -15.90 -19.77
N CYS A 77 3.67 -16.09 -18.50
CA CYS A 77 4.36 -17.28 -18.03
C CYS A 77 3.74 -17.79 -16.73
N ASP A 78 3.34 -19.06 -16.69
CA ASP A 78 2.87 -19.76 -15.50
C ASP A 78 2.92 -21.26 -15.74
N ILE A 79 3.27 -22.03 -14.70
CA ILE A 79 3.32 -23.50 -14.77
C ILE A 79 1.94 -24.16 -14.69
N TRP A 80 0.91 -23.42 -14.28
CA TRP A 80 -0.42 -23.97 -14.07
C TRP A 80 -1.40 -23.56 -15.19
N LYS A 81 -1.76 -24.52 -16.01
CA LYS A 81 -2.65 -24.32 -17.18
C LYS A 81 -4.00 -23.69 -16.82
N PHE A 82 -4.52 -23.91 -15.61
CA PHE A 82 -5.74 -23.26 -15.13
C PHE A 82 -5.58 -21.74 -15.02
N SER A 83 -4.50 -21.29 -14.38
CA SER A 83 -4.19 -19.87 -14.27
C SER A 83 -3.96 -19.23 -15.64
N VAL A 84 -3.23 -19.92 -16.52
CA VAL A 84 -3.00 -19.50 -17.91
C VAL A 84 -4.31 -19.30 -18.66
N ALA A 85 -5.22 -20.29 -18.63
CA ALA A 85 -6.49 -20.22 -19.34
C ALA A 85 -7.35 -19.04 -18.87
N LYS A 86 -7.44 -18.83 -17.55
CA LYS A 86 -8.17 -17.70 -16.95
C LYS A 86 -7.58 -16.35 -17.37
N THR A 87 -6.26 -16.20 -17.30
CA THR A 87 -5.56 -14.96 -17.66
C THR A 87 -5.67 -14.66 -19.14
N ARG A 88 -5.55 -15.69 -20.01
CA ARG A 88 -5.75 -15.57 -21.46
C ARG A 88 -7.15 -15.02 -21.77
N GLY A 89 -8.19 -15.55 -21.11
CA GLY A 89 -9.57 -15.04 -21.26
C GLY A 89 -9.66 -13.55 -20.91
N GLY A 90 -8.99 -13.11 -19.84
CA GLY A 90 -8.93 -11.70 -19.46
C GLY A 90 -8.20 -10.82 -20.47
N PHE A 91 -7.09 -11.30 -21.05
CA PHE A 91 -6.38 -10.57 -22.10
C PHE A 91 -7.25 -10.42 -23.38
N LEU A 92 -7.92 -11.47 -23.80
CA LEU A 92 -8.82 -11.43 -24.97
C LEU A 92 -10.09 -10.59 -24.74
N GLY A 93 -10.46 -10.37 -23.49
CA GLY A 93 -11.60 -9.54 -23.08
C GLY A 93 -11.19 -8.13 -22.70
N GLU A 94 -10.95 -7.92 -21.42
CA GLU A 94 -10.75 -6.57 -20.83
C GLU A 94 -9.52 -5.83 -21.34
N ASN A 95 -8.43 -6.53 -21.66
CA ASN A 95 -7.18 -5.94 -22.12
C ASN A 95 -6.93 -6.09 -23.63
N LYS A 96 -7.94 -6.43 -24.42
CA LYS A 96 -7.79 -6.65 -25.89
C LYS A 96 -7.12 -5.47 -26.58
N HIS A 97 -7.42 -4.25 -26.17
CA HIS A 97 -6.84 -3.03 -26.73
C HIS A 97 -5.34 -2.82 -26.42
N GLN A 98 -4.79 -3.60 -25.47
CA GLN A 98 -3.35 -3.60 -25.12
C GLN A 98 -2.60 -4.77 -25.75
N ILE A 99 -3.21 -5.46 -26.72
CA ILE A 99 -2.61 -6.61 -27.42
C ILE A 99 -2.52 -6.27 -28.91
N ASP A 100 -1.35 -6.52 -29.48
CA ASP A 100 -1.11 -6.50 -30.91
C ASP A 100 -0.69 -7.92 -31.33
N GLY A 101 -1.56 -8.62 -32.04
CA GLY A 101 -1.40 -10.02 -32.40
C GLY A 101 -1.78 -10.98 -31.26
N GLU A 102 -0.85 -11.78 -30.79
CA GLU A 102 -1.09 -12.85 -29.79
C GLU A 102 -0.19 -12.65 -28.56
N VAL A 103 -0.76 -12.84 -27.36
CA VAL A 103 0.00 -12.97 -26.10
C VAL A 103 0.54 -14.40 -26.03
N LYS A 104 1.86 -14.57 -26.19
CA LYS A 104 2.51 -15.88 -26.17
C LYS A 104 2.57 -16.46 -24.75
N ILE A 105 2.46 -17.77 -24.67
CA ILE A 105 2.36 -18.51 -23.40
C ILE A 105 3.64 -19.31 -23.18
N TYR A 106 4.18 -19.20 -21.96
CA TYR A 106 5.38 -19.89 -21.51
C TYR A 106 5.15 -20.54 -20.15
N ASP A 107 5.94 -21.54 -19.83
CA ASP A 107 6.01 -22.21 -18.51
C ASP A 107 7.39 -22.05 -17.85
N ASP A 108 8.32 -21.39 -18.54
CA ASP A 108 9.67 -21.10 -18.09
C ASP A 108 10.05 -19.66 -18.44
N VAL A 109 10.51 -18.89 -17.45
CA VAL A 109 10.79 -17.46 -17.61
C VAL A 109 12.04 -17.21 -18.45
N GLU A 110 13.09 -18.02 -18.28
CA GLU A 110 14.32 -17.85 -19.05
C GLU A 110 14.06 -18.13 -20.53
N ALA A 111 13.35 -19.23 -20.84
CA ALA A 111 12.93 -19.54 -22.19
C ALA A 111 12.02 -18.46 -22.82
N MET A 112 11.15 -17.82 -22.01
CA MET A 112 10.34 -16.68 -22.44
C MET A 112 11.21 -15.51 -22.86
N LEU A 113 12.18 -15.13 -22.04
CA LEU A 113 13.07 -13.99 -22.31
C LEU A 113 14.00 -14.22 -23.48
N GLU A 114 14.43 -15.46 -23.71
CA GLU A 114 15.25 -15.85 -24.86
C GLU A 114 14.47 -15.82 -26.19
N LYS A 115 13.24 -16.36 -26.16
CA LYS A 115 12.39 -16.44 -27.35
C LYS A 115 11.69 -15.13 -27.70
N GLN A 116 11.56 -14.21 -26.75
CA GLN A 116 11.00 -12.87 -26.93
C GLN A 116 11.95 -11.78 -26.40
N PRO A 117 13.06 -11.52 -27.07
CA PRO A 117 14.05 -10.53 -26.64
C PRO A 117 13.50 -9.09 -26.65
N ASP A 118 12.41 -8.84 -27.36
CA ASP A 118 11.73 -7.55 -27.46
C ASP A 118 10.84 -7.21 -26.24
N ILE A 119 10.67 -8.12 -25.27
CA ILE A 119 10.09 -7.78 -23.96
C ILE A 119 10.96 -6.70 -23.30
N GLU A 120 10.35 -5.61 -22.87
CA GLU A 120 11.02 -4.50 -22.18
C GLU A 120 10.80 -4.52 -20.67
N ALA A 121 9.59 -4.86 -20.23
CA ALA A 121 9.22 -4.89 -18.82
C ALA A 121 8.54 -6.20 -18.43
N VAL A 122 8.83 -6.69 -17.23
CA VAL A 122 8.27 -7.92 -16.67
C VAL A 122 7.55 -7.61 -15.37
N PHE A 123 6.27 -8.03 -15.29
CA PHE A 123 5.48 -8.00 -14.08
C PHE A 123 5.55 -9.37 -13.41
N ILE A 124 6.08 -9.44 -12.19
CA ILE A 124 6.24 -10.67 -11.41
C ILE A 124 5.21 -10.71 -10.30
N ALA A 125 4.35 -11.72 -10.32
CA ALA A 125 3.27 -11.96 -9.35
C ALA A 125 3.20 -13.45 -8.94
N THR A 126 4.36 -14.05 -8.76
CA THR A 126 4.57 -15.43 -8.29
C THR A 126 4.47 -15.49 -6.75
N PRO A 127 4.59 -16.68 -6.12
CA PRO A 127 4.85 -16.78 -4.69
C PRO A 127 6.18 -16.12 -4.27
N ASP A 128 6.23 -15.63 -3.02
CA ASP A 128 7.28 -14.75 -2.49
C ASP A 128 8.71 -15.28 -2.70
N PHE A 129 8.95 -16.60 -2.55
CA PHE A 129 10.27 -17.20 -2.68
C PHE A 129 10.88 -17.12 -4.10
N LEU A 130 10.03 -16.93 -5.11
CA LEU A 130 10.45 -16.78 -6.51
C LEU A 130 10.74 -15.31 -6.90
N HIS A 131 10.35 -14.35 -6.07
CA HIS A 131 10.50 -12.94 -6.40
C HIS A 131 11.98 -12.55 -6.59
N ALA A 132 12.86 -12.96 -5.68
CA ALA A 132 14.29 -12.62 -5.75
C ALA A 132 14.98 -13.24 -6.97
N PRO A 133 14.95 -14.56 -7.19
CA PRO A 133 15.63 -15.17 -8.35
C PRO A 133 15.07 -14.69 -9.69
N LEU A 134 13.75 -14.53 -9.83
CA LEU A 134 13.14 -14.06 -11.07
C LEU A 134 13.43 -12.58 -11.34
N SER A 135 13.41 -11.73 -10.30
CA SER A 135 13.77 -10.32 -10.46
C SER A 135 15.22 -10.17 -10.93
N ARG A 136 16.15 -10.88 -10.27
CA ARG A 136 17.56 -10.86 -10.66
C ARG A 136 17.77 -11.35 -12.09
N LEU A 137 17.12 -12.46 -12.48
CA LEU A 137 17.15 -12.97 -13.84
C LEU A 137 16.67 -11.92 -14.86
N CYS A 138 15.52 -11.30 -14.64
CA CYS A 138 14.96 -10.30 -15.54
C CYS A 138 15.87 -9.06 -15.65
N LEU A 139 16.37 -8.54 -14.50
CA LEU A 139 17.30 -7.41 -14.49
C LEU A 139 18.60 -7.70 -15.24
N SER A 140 19.20 -8.88 -15.04
CA SER A 140 20.44 -9.30 -15.73
C SER A 140 20.27 -9.44 -17.24
N LYS A 141 19.06 -9.76 -17.69
CA LYS A 141 18.68 -9.77 -19.13
C LYS A 141 18.28 -8.36 -19.64
N GLY A 142 18.53 -7.30 -18.87
CA GLY A 142 18.25 -5.91 -19.22
C GLY A 142 16.78 -5.51 -19.20
N LYS A 143 15.90 -6.28 -18.51
CA LYS A 143 14.48 -5.97 -18.45
C LYS A 143 14.17 -5.08 -17.27
N HIS A 144 13.20 -4.17 -17.41
CA HIS A 144 12.58 -3.46 -16.31
C HIS A 144 11.69 -4.41 -15.53
N VAL A 145 11.59 -4.25 -14.19
CA VAL A 145 10.86 -5.19 -13.34
C VAL A 145 9.87 -4.46 -12.43
N TYR A 146 8.62 -4.88 -12.47
CA TYR A 146 7.64 -4.68 -11.43
C TYR A 146 7.48 -6.01 -10.70
N CYS A 147 7.86 -6.08 -9.44
CA CYS A 147 7.68 -7.28 -8.63
C CYS A 147 6.68 -7.05 -7.51
N GLU A 148 5.71 -7.94 -7.34
CA GLU A 148 4.75 -7.86 -6.25
C GLU A 148 5.43 -7.94 -4.87
N LYS A 149 4.74 -7.40 -3.87
CA LYS A 149 5.10 -7.57 -2.46
C LYS A 149 4.66 -8.98 -1.97
N MET A 150 5.25 -9.58 -0.96
CA MET A 150 6.52 -9.18 -0.29
C MET A 150 7.68 -9.38 -1.24
N MET A 151 8.76 -8.62 -1.00
CA MET A 151 9.96 -8.78 -1.83
C MET A 151 10.47 -10.23 -1.83
N SER A 152 10.43 -10.89 -0.67
CA SER A 152 10.78 -12.30 -0.50
C SER A 152 10.15 -12.85 0.78
N ASN A 153 10.14 -14.16 0.92
CA ASN A 153 9.83 -14.85 2.17
C ASN A 153 11.01 -14.87 3.16
N SER A 154 12.17 -14.33 2.78
CA SER A 154 13.37 -14.24 3.63
C SER A 154 14.05 -12.89 3.52
N ILE A 155 14.80 -12.49 4.56
CA ILE A 155 15.58 -11.24 4.56
C ILE A 155 16.71 -11.34 3.54
N GLU A 156 17.34 -12.49 3.40
CA GLU A 156 18.43 -12.73 2.44
C GLU A 156 17.96 -12.52 1.00
N GLY A 157 16.79 -13.06 0.65
CA GLY A 157 16.18 -12.87 -0.66
C GLY A 157 15.81 -11.42 -0.92
N ALA A 158 15.24 -10.72 0.07
CA ALA A 158 14.93 -9.31 -0.03
C ALA A 158 16.20 -8.44 -0.18
N LEU A 159 17.26 -8.77 0.55
CA LEU A 159 18.57 -8.11 0.43
C LEU A 159 19.20 -8.35 -0.95
N ASP A 160 19.06 -9.56 -1.51
CA ASP A 160 19.52 -9.85 -2.86
C ASP A 160 18.81 -9.00 -3.91
N MET A 161 17.48 -8.83 -3.78
CA MET A 161 16.71 -7.92 -4.65
C MET A 161 17.18 -6.47 -4.51
N ALA A 162 17.42 -6.00 -3.28
CA ALA A 162 17.90 -4.64 -3.04
C ALA A 162 19.29 -4.40 -3.64
N LYS A 163 20.20 -5.38 -3.52
CA LYS A 163 21.52 -5.36 -4.17
C LYS A 163 21.41 -5.40 -5.69
N ALA A 164 20.49 -6.21 -6.24
CA ALA A 164 20.24 -6.25 -7.69
C ALA A 164 19.78 -4.88 -8.22
N GLY A 165 18.95 -4.14 -7.48
CA GLY A 165 18.60 -2.77 -7.85
C GLY A 165 19.80 -1.82 -7.96
N LYS A 166 20.81 -1.99 -7.12
CA LYS A 166 22.06 -1.22 -7.20
C LYS A 166 22.99 -1.71 -8.32
N GLU A 167 23.03 -3.02 -8.55
CA GLU A 167 23.84 -3.67 -9.59
C GLU A 167 23.37 -3.32 -11.00
N PHE A 168 22.05 -3.17 -11.19
CA PHE A 168 21.43 -2.86 -12.47
C PHE A 168 20.74 -1.47 -12.48
N PRO A 169 21.49 -0.36 -12.33
CA PRO A 169 20.92 0.99 -12.12
C PRO A 169 20.20 1.57 -13.33
N ASN A 170 20.38 0.99 -14.51
CA ASN A 170 19.71 1.41 -15.75
C ASN A 170 18.31 0.79 -15.91
N GLN A 171 17.99 -0.24 -15.14
CA GLN A 171 16.69 -0.86 -15.12
C GLN A 171 15.79 -0.20 -14.07
N ILE A 172 14.53 0.00 -14.45
CA ILE A 172 13.50 0.45 -13.51
C ILE A 172 13.06 -0.77 -12.71
N PHE A 173 13.21 -0.72 -11.39
CA PHE A 173 12.83 -1.81 -10.49
C PHE A 173 11.92 -1.31 -9.38
N GLN A 174 10.64 -1.65 -9.46
CA GLN A 174 9.59 -1.26 -8.52
C GLN A 174 9.01 -2.46 -7.79
N ILE A 175 8.71 -2.27 -6.50
CA ILE A 175 8.03 -3.27 -5.68
C ILE A 175 6.57 -2.88 -5.50
N GLY A 176 5.68 -3.87 -5.55
CA GLY A 176 4.22 -3.73 -5.59
C GLY A 176 3.54 -3.28 -4.29
N HIS A 177 4.14 -2.34 -3.54
CA HIS A 177 3.48 -1.65 -2.44
C HIS A 177 2.59 -0.52 -2.99
N GLN A 178 1.44 -0.88 -3.58
CA GLN A 178 0.58 0.02 -4.36
C GLN A 178 0.07 1.25 -3.61
N ARG A 179 0.06 1.23 -2.27
CA ARG A 179 -0.42 2.35 -1.45
C ARG A 179 0.44 3.59 -1.58
N HIS A 180 1.73 3.46 -1.92
CA HIS A 180 2.62 4.58 -2.20
C HIS A 180 2.18 5.44 -3.40
N SER A 181 1.39 4.86 -4.31
CA SER A 181 0.81 5.58 -5.46
C SER A 181 -0.68 5.87 -5.29
N ASN A 182 -1.30 5.41 -4.19
CA ASN A 182 -2.72 5.63 -3.96
C ASN A 182 -2.96 7.09 -3.54
N PRO A 183 -3.73 7.89 -4.31
CA PRO A 183 -3.89 9.31 -4.06
C PRO A 183 -4.47 9.61 -2.68
N ARG A 184 -5.27 8.70 -2.09
CA ARG A 184 -5.82 8.85 -0.74
C ARG A 184 -4.72 8.77 0.32
N TYR A 185 -3.81 7.79 0.20
CA TYR A 185 -2.68 7.63 1.11
C TYR A 185 -1.66 8.75 0.94
N VAL A 186 -1.39 9.17 -0.29
CA VAL A 186 -0.55 10.33 -0.60
C VAL A 186 -1.14 11.59 0.03
N ASN A 187 -2.44 11.81 -0.09
CA ASN A 187 -3.14 12.95 0.53
C ASN A 187 -3.02 12.92 2.07
N LEU A 188 -3.23 11.76 2.69
CA LEU A 188 -3.06 11.62 4.15
C LEU A 188 -1.63 11.97 4.58
N ARG A 189 -0.63 11.44 3.87
CA ARG A 189 0.77 11.70 4.18
C ARG A 189 1.16 13.15 3.99
N GLU A 190 0.93 13.71 2.79
CA GLU A 190 1.46 15.03 2.42
C GLU A 190 0.64 16.19 2.99
N ASN A 191 -0.69 16.04 3.08
CA ASN A 191 -1.57 17.14 3.48
C ASN A 191 -2.05 17.07 4.92
N ILE A 192 -1.97 15.93 5.58
CA ILE A 192 -2.47 15.74 6.94
C ILE A 192 -1.32 15.47 7.91
N ILE A 193 -0.55 14.39 7.70
CA ILE A 193 0.49 13.99 8.65
C ILE A 193 1.67 14.96 8.59
N LYS A 194 2.27 15.20 7.42
CA LYS A 194 3.42 16.10 7.27
C LYS A 194 3.13 17.56 7.62
N LYS A 195 1.89 17.99 7.42
CA LYS A 195 1.46 19.35 7.82
C LYS A 195 1.09 19.45 9.30
N GLY A 196 1.23 18.37 10.06
CA GLY A 196 0.98 18.37 11.50
C GLY A 196 -0.49 18.55 11.90
N VAL A 197 -1.44 18.27 10.99
CA VAL A 197 -2.89 18.46 11.24
C VAL A 197 -3.35 17.65 12.43
N LEU A 198 -2.83 16.42 12.60
CA LEU A 198 -3.16 15.56 13.75
C LEU A 198 -2.39 15.95 15.02
N GLY A 199 -1.53 16.97 14.97
CA GLY A 199 -0.57 17.24 16.03
C GLY A 199 0.47 16.13 16.12
N ARG A 200 1.06 15.93 17.31
CA ARG A 200 2.00 14.82 17.54
C ARG A 200 1.24 13.50 17.52
N VAL A 201 1.50 12.65 16.53
CA VAL A 201 0.98 11.29 16.48
C VAL A 201 1.76 10.42 17.46
N THR A 202 1.07 9.83 18.42
CA THR A 202 1.64 8.98 19.46
C THR A 202 1.37 7.51 19.26
N HIS A 203 0.23 7.18 18.60
CA HIS A 203 -0.20 5.82 18.37
C HIS A 203 -0.72 5.63 16.94
N CYS A 204 -0.44 4.46 16.40
CA CYS A 204 -1.11 3.93 15.22
C CYS A 204 -1.76 2.60 15.58
N TYR A 205 -2.87 2.33 14.91
CA TYR A 205 -3.53 1.04 14.95
C TYR A 205 -3.84 0.62 13.52
N ALA A 206 -3.55 -0.63 13.18
CA ALA A 206 -4.01 -1.19 11.93
C ALA A 206 -4.40 -2.65 12.09
N GLN A 207 -5.30 -3.09 11.21
CA GLN A 207 -5.73 -4.48 11.16
C GLN A 207 -6.03 -4.92 9.74
N TRP A 208 -5.90 -6.23 9.53
CA TRP A 208 -6.52 -6.90 8.41
C TRP A 208 -7.17 -8.19 8.88
N ASN A 209 -8.47 -8.15 9.04
CA ASN A 209 -9.27 -9.30 9.43
C ASN A 209 -9.92 -9.92 8.19
N ARG A 210 -9.76 -11.21 8.00
CA ARG A 210 -10.33 -12.00 6.91
C ARG A 210 -11.03 -13.22 7.50
N GLY A 211 -12.25 -13.48 7.08
CA GLY A 211 -12.99 -14.66 7.53
C GLY A 211 -12.40 -15.95 6.98
N VAL A 212 -12.72 -17.07 7.65
CA VAL A 212 -12.27 -18.42 7.30
C VAL A 212 -12.45 -18.74 5.81
N SER A 213 -13.60 -18.36 5.20
CA SER A 213 -13.87 -18.63 3.79
C SER A 213 -12.84 -18.03 2.82
N GLY A 214 -12.20 -16.91 3.20
CA GLY A 214 -11.15 -16.25 2.41
C GLY A 214 -9.74 -16.82 2.63
N SER A 215 -9.59 -17.72 3.59
CA SER A 215 -8.28 -18.27 4.01
C SER A 215 -8.25 -19.79 4.06
N GLN A 216 -9.34 -20.46 3.65
CA GLN A 216 -9.41 -21.92 3.63
C GLN A 216 -8.35 -22.53 2.71
N PRO A 217 -7.80 -23.69 3.08
CA PRO A 217 -6.96 -24.49 2.20
C PRO A 217 -7.64 -24.78 0.87
N GLN A 218 -6.89 -24.56 -0.21
CA GLN A 218 -7.36 -24.80 -1.56
C GLN A 218 -6.93 -26.19 -2.03
N GLY A 219 -7.91 -27.00 -2.42
CA GLY A 219 -7.67 -28.32 -3.00
C GLY A 219 -7.32 -28.31 -4.48
N GLU A 220 -7.20 -29.46 -5.07
CA GLU A 220 -6.97 -29.67 -6.50
C GLU A 220 -8.14 -29.12 -7.36
N VAL A 221 -7.84 -28.76 -8.60
CA VAL A 221 -8.84 -28.36 -9.60
C VAL A 221 -8.91 -29.46 -10.64
N LYS A 222 -10.04 -30.15 -10.71
CA LYS A 222 -10.27 -31.27 -11.65
C LYS A 222 -9.95 -30.88 -13.08
N GLY A 223 -9.15 -31.67 -13.76
CA GLY A 223 -8.74 -31.46 -15.15
C GLY A 223 -7.61 -30.45 -15.36
N TYR A 224 -6.99 -29.99 -14.27
CA TYR A 224 -5.87 -29.03 -14.31
C TYR A 224 -4.73 -29.46 -13.37
N ASP A 225 -4.42 -30.75 -13.44
CA ASP A 225 -3.33 -31.32 -12.66
C ASP A 225 -1.99 -30.76 -13.11
N ILE A 226 -1.07 -30.57 -12.17
CA ILE A 226 0.31 -30.19 -12.45
C ILE A 226 1.16 -31.45 -12.24
N PRO A 227 1.93 -31.91 -13.25
CA PRO A 227 2.82 -33.05 -13.10
C PRO A 227 3.83 -32.82 -11.95
N GLN A 228 4.12 -33.87 -11.19
CA GLN A 228 4.99 -33.78 -10.04
C GLN A 228 6.43 -33.33 -10.39
N ASP A 229 6.93 -33.72 -11.54
CA ASP A 229 8.24 -33.29 -12.06
C ASP A 229 8.26 -31.78 -12.34
N VAL A 230 7.16 -31.20 -12.86
CA VAL A 230 6.99 -29.76 -13.07
C VAL A 230 6.98 -29.03 -11.72
N LEU A 231 6.25 -29.54 -10.71
CA LEU A 231 6.24 -28.98 -9.36
C LEU A 231 7.65 -28.98 -8.77
N THR A 232 8.33 -30.14 -8.83
CA THR A 232 9.67 -30.31 -8.27
C THR A 232 10.71 -29.42 -8.96
N LYS A 233 10.67 -29.31 -10.30
CA LYS A 233 11.52 -28.40 -11.09
C LYS A 233 11.37 -26.94 -10.63
N ASN A 234 10.16 -26.55 -10.25
CA ASN A 234 9.84 -25.19 -9.81
C ASN A 234 9.90 -25.00 -8.28
N GLY A 235 10.50 -25.96 -7.56
CA GLY A 235 10.79 -25.87 -6.14
C GLY A 235 9.67 -26.28 -5.19
N TYR A 236 8.52 -26.74 -5.71
CA TYR A 236 7.37 -27.16 -4.89
C TYR A 236 7.43 -28.64 -4.53
N GLY A 237 7.05 -28.98 -3.29
CA GLY A 237 6.98 -30.35 -2.83
C GLY A 237 5.82 -31.14 -3.44
N ASN A 238 4.65 -30.49 -3.53
CA ASN A 238 3.43 -31.10 -4.07
C ASN A 238 2.40 -30.01 -4.45
N VAL A 239 1.28 -30.41 -5.05
CA VAL A 239 0.20 -29.51 -5.48
C VAL A 239 -0.49 -28.78 -4.32
N PHE A 240 -0.59 -29.41 -3.15
CA PHE A 240 -1.19 -28.76 -1.97
C PHE A 240 -0.34 -27.59 -1.50
N GLU A 241 0.97 -27.76 -1.38
CA GLU A 241 1.92 -26.69 -1.05
C GLU A 241 1.91 -25.59 -2.11
N PHE A 242 1.91 -25.95 -3.39
CA PHE A 242 1.77 -24.99 -4.49
C PHE A 242 0.51 -24.12 -4.36
N ARG A 243 -0.64 -24.74 -4.05
CA ARG A 243 -1.92 -24.03 -3.95
C ARG A 243 -2.04 -23.18 -2.68
N ASN A 244 -1.36 -23.59 -1.61
CA ASN A 244 -1.44 -23.00 -0.28
C ASN A 244 -0.10 -22.38 0.18
N TRP A 245 0.74 -22.00 -0.75
CA TRP A 245 2.12 -21.56 -0.54
C TRP A 245 2.28 -20.50 0.56
N ARG A 246 1.27 -19.67 0.79
CA ARG A 246 1.28 -18.58 1.78
C ARG A 246 1.52 -19.06 3.21
N TYR A 247 1.17 -20.29 3.51
CA TYR A 247 1.19 -20.85 4.85
C TYR A 247 2.42 -21.72 5.14
N PHE A 248 3.31 -21.87 4.16
CA PHE A 248 4.54 -22.64 4.26
C PHE A 248 5.75 -21.70 4.20
N ALA A 249 6.59 -21.74 5.24
CA ALA A 249 7.76 -20.85 5.38
C ALA A 249 8.74 -20.93 4.19
N LYS A 250 8.80 -22.09 3.54
CA LYS A 250 9.60 -22.29 2.33
C LYS A 250 9.16 -21.41 1.16
N TYR A 251 7.88 -21.04 1.06
CA TYR A 251 7.33 -20.39 -0.13
C TYR A 251 6.82 -18.97 0.12
N GLY A 252 6.38 -18.68 1.33
CA GLY A 252 5.80 -17.38 1.66
C GLY A 252 6.06 -16.96 3.09
N GLY A 253 5.64 -15.76 3.42
CA GLY A 253 5.78 -15.17 4.76
C GLY A 253 4.48 -15.16 5.57
N GLY A 254 3.49 -16.00 5.26
CA GLY A 254 2.21 -16.09 5.98
C GLY A 254 1.31 -14.85 5.88
N PRO A 255 0.21 -14.83 6.64
CA PRO A 255 -0.75 -13.73 6.64
C PRO A 255 -0.16 -12.36 6.98
N LEU A 256 0.87 -12.30 7.85
CA LEU A 256 1.52 -11.03 8.17
C LEU A 256 2.21 -10.43 6.93
N SER A 257 2.89 -11.25 6.12
CA SER A 257 3.49 -10.81 4.86
C SER A 257 2.45 -10.58 3.77
N ASP A 258 1.45 -11.48 3.65
CA ASP A 258 0.44 -11.37 2.59
C ASP A 258 -0.48 -10.15 2.79
N LEU A 259 -0.92 -9.89 4.01
CA LEU A 259 -1.88 -8.85 4.37
C LEU A 259 -1.23 -7.71 5.16
N GLY A 260 -0.49 -8.04 6.21
CA GLY A 260 0.08 -7.07 7.14
C GLY A 260 1.11 -6.13 6.51
N ALA A 261 1.86 -6.64 5.54
CA ALA A 261 2.87 -5.83 4.85
C ALA A 261 2.31 -4.51 4.30
N HIS A 262 1.07 -4.49 3.82
CA HIS A 262 0.44 -3.27 3.31
C HIS A 262 0.34 -2.15 4.35
N GLN A 263 0.04 -2.47 5.60
CA GLN A 263 -0.18 -1.49 6.65
C GLN A 263 1.09 -1.21 7.46
N ILE A 264 1.92 -2.21 7.67
CA ILE A 264 3.22 -2.06 8.33
C ILE A 264 4.13 -1.16 7.50
N ASP A 265 4.13 -1.34 6.17
CA ASP A 265 4.81 -0.46 5.22
C ASP A 265 4.34 1.00 5.34
N MET A 266 3.03 1.24 5.55
CA MET A 266 2.51 2.58 5.76
C MET A 266 3.03 3.23 7.04
N PHE A 267 3.31 2.46 8.09
CA PHE A 267 3.92 3.04 9.29
C PHE A 267 5.34 3.55 9.00
N ASN A 268 6.17 2.78 8.30
CA ASN A 268 7.50 3.22 7.89
C ASN A 268 7.42 4.47 6.99
N TRP A 269 6.57 4.43 5.98
CA TRP A 269 6.47 5.45 4.96
C TRP A 269 5.85 6.76 5.45
N MET A 270 4.77 6.71 6.23
CA MET A 270 4.06 7.90 6.73
C MET A 270 4.93 8.73 7.66
N TYR A 271 5.78 8.08 8.47
CA TYR A 271 6.59 8.73 9.49
C TYR A 271 8.07 8.83 9.13
N GLU A 272 8.47 8.34 7.95
CA GLU A 272 9.85 8.35 7.46
C GLU A 272 10.83 7.80 8.51
N ALA A 273 10.44 6.73 9.18
CA ALA A 273 11.19 6.13 10.28
C ALA A 273 11.20 4.60 10.16
N ASP A 274 12.34 4.01 10.49
CA ASP A 274 12.44 2.57 10.70
C ASP A 274 12.08 2.24 12.15
N PRO A 275 11.48 1.07 12.46
CA PRO A 275 11.16 0.72 13.83
C PRO A 275 12.43 0.48 14.65
N VAL A 276 12.36 0.78 15.94
CA VAL A 276 13.44 0.50 16.90
C VAL A 276 13.21 -0.79 17.66
N SER A 277 11.97 -1.28 17.72
CA SER A 277 11.65 -2.57 18.34
C SER A 277 10.30 -3.10 17.87
N VAL A 278 10.12 -4.44 18.04
CA VAL A 278 8.82 -5.10 17.91
C VAL A 278 8.63 -6.17 18.98
N ILE A 279 7.42 -6.25 19.51
CA ILE A 279 6.90 -7.36 20.28
C ILE A 279 5.79 -7.99 19.46
N ALA A 280 5.77 -9.31 19.35
CA ALA A 280 4.77 -10.02 18.59
C ALA A 280 4.36 -11.33 19.26
N THR A 281 3.13 -11.75 18.98
CA THR A 281 2.60 -13.08 19.32
C THR A 281 1.72 -13.57 18.19
N GLY A 282 1.70 -14.87 17.97
CA GLY A 282 0.88 -15.50 16.94
C GLY A 282 1.14 -16.99 16.86
N ALA A 283 0.15 -17.73 16.42
CA ALA A 283 0.22 -19.18 16.24
C ALA A 283 -0.70 -19.61 15.10
N VAL A 284 -0.64 -20.90 14.77
CA VAL A 284 -1.67 -21.56 13.96
C VAL A 284 -2.79 -21.97 14.91
N ASP A 285 -3.74 -21.07 15.13
CA ASP A 285 -4.78 -21.22 16.15
C ASP A 285 -5.99 -22.03 15.65
N TYR A 286 -6.33 -21.88 14.40
CA TYR A 286 -7.53 -22.49 13.81
C TYR A 286 -7.22 -23.59 12.80
N TYR A 287 -6.22 -23.38 11.94
CA TYR A 287 -5.87 -24.34 10.89
C TYR A 287 -4.96 -25.46 11.36
N ASP A 288 -4.57 -25.46 12.62
CA ASP A 288 -3.86 -26.56 13.27
C ASP A 288 -4.85 -27.68 13.64
N GLY A 289 -4.58 -28.89 13.17
CA GLY A 289 -5.38 -30.06 13.54
C GLY A 289 -6.71 -30.24 12.78
N LEU A 290 -6.95 -29.54 11.69
CA LEU A 290 -8.05 -29.85 10.79
C LEU A 290 -7.83 -31.25 10.19
N GLU A 291 -8.77 -32.17 10.47
CA GLU A 291 -8.67 -33.57 10.07
C GLU A 291 -8.43 -33.74 8.57
N GLY A 292 -7.48 -34.59 8.20
CA GLY A 292 -7.15 -34.93 6.81
C GLY A 292 -6.44 -33.83 6.01
N ARG A 293 -5.90 -32.76 6.67
CA ARG A 293 -5.20 -31.68 6.01
C ARG A 293 -3.77 -31.52 6.54
N PRO A 294 -2.80 -31.20 5.66
CA PRO A 294 -1.47 -30.81 6.11
C PRO A 294 -1.52 -29.60 7.05
N LYS A 295 -0.67 -29.61 8.04
CA LYS A 295 -0.53 -28.55 9.02
C LYS A 295 0.12 -27.31 8.38
N TYR A 296 -0.42 -26.13 8.65
CA TYR A 296 0.26 -24.88 8.30
C TYR A 296 1.48 -24.66 9.19
N GLU A 297 2.51 -24.04 8.66
CA GLU A 297 3.76 -23.74 9.38
C GLU A 297 3.77 -22.32 9.94
N LEU A 298 3.07 -21.40 9.26
CA LEU A 298 3.05 -19.99 9.61
C LEU A 298 1.76 -19.61 10.34
N PRO A 299 1.82 -18.70 11.34
CA PRO A 299 0.67 -18.25 12.10
C PRO A 299 -0.50 -17.83 11.24
N ASP A 300 -1.70 -18.30 11.56
CA ASP A 300 -2.94 -17.85 10.93
C ASP A 300 -3.51 -16.59 11.59
N ASN A 301 -3.13 -16.32 12.82
CA ASN A 301 -3.44 -15.10 13.56
C ASN A 301 -2.16 -14.53 14.18
N MET A 302 -1.98 -13.21 14.11
CA MET A 302 -0.79 -12.56 14.65
C MET A 302 -1.06 -11.13 15.08
N MET A 303 -0.47 -10.71 16.23
CA MET A 303 -0.52 -9.35 16.77
C MET A 303 0.90 -8.86 16.99
N CYS A 304 1.14 -7.58 16.64
CA CYS A 304 2.44 -6.93 16.76
C CYS A 304 2.31 -5.55 17.40
N ILE A 305 3.31 -5.16 18.18
CA ILE A 305 3.48 -3.79 18.67
C ILE A 305 4.89 -3.34 18.27
N TYR A 306 4.94 -2.39 17.34
CA TYR A 306 6.17 -1.74 16.92
C TYR A 306 6.38 -0.44 17.67
N GLU A 307 7.63 -0.07 17.92
CA GLU A 307 8.03 1.25 18.39
C GLU A 307 8.88 1.92 17.33
N PHE A 308 8.52 3.17 16.97
CA PHE A 308 9.24 4.02 16.03
C PHE A 308 9.79 5.26 16.74
N LYS A 309 11.02 5.59 16.47
CA LYS A 309 11.60 6.86 16.92
C LYS A 309 11.52 7.87 15.79
N THR A 310 10.46 8.67 15.78
CA THR A 310 10.21 9.69 14.76
C THR A 310 10.83 11.03 15.15
N HIS A 311 10.88 11.99 14.22
CA HIS A 311 11.29 13.37 14.52
C HIS A 311 10.42 14.05 15.59
N ALA A 312 9.13 13.63 15.71
CA ALA A 312 8.19 14.15 16.70
C ALA A 312 8.24 13.40 18.05
N GLY A 313 9.08 12.37 18.17
CA GLY A 313 9.23 11.55 19.36
C GLY A 313 8.82 10.09 19.17
N LEU A 314 8.61 9.38 20.26
CA LEU A 314 8.24 7.96 20.23
C LEU A 314 6.79 7.78 19.74
N LEU A 315 6.61 6.86 18.78
CA LEU A 315 5.32 6.41 18.26
C LEU A 315 5.22 4.90 18.45
N ARG A 316 4.05 4.42 18.89
CA ARG A 316 3.73 2.99 18.98
C ARG A 316 2.68 2.63 17.95
N ALA A 317 2.93 1.57 17.19
CA ALA A 317 2.02 1.07 16.17
C ALA A 317 1.60 -0.37 16.53
N TYR A 318 0.31 -0.54 16.84
CA TYR A 318 -0.29 -1.85 17.00
C TYR A 318 -0.78 -2.35 15.64
N TYR A 319 -0.49 -3.61 15.36
CA TYR A 319 -0.98 -4.29 14.16
C TYR A 319 -1.56 -5.66 14.53
N GLN A 320 -2.68 -6.02 13.91
CA GLN A 320 -3.20 -7.39 13.94
C GLN A 320 -3.58 -7.89 12.57
N VAL A 321 -3.36 -9.18 12.35
CA VAL A 321 -3.93 -9.94 11.23
C VAL A 321 -4.63 -11.18 11.78
N LEU A 322 -5.90 -11.33 11.40
CA LEU A 322 -6.71 -12.49 11.75
C LEU A 322 -7.26 -13.11 10.46
N THR A 323 -7.12 -14.42 10.30
CA THR A 323 -7.69 -15.15 9.16
C THR A 323 -8.89 -16.00 9.54
N THR A 324 -9.38 -15.82 10.77
CA THR A 324 -10.48 -16.57 11.37
C THR A 324 -11.76 -15.77 11.50
N THR A 325 -11.70 -14.45 11.37
CA THR A 325 -12.85 -13.53 11.41
C THR A 325 -12.68 -12.38 10.43
N GLY A 326 -13.76 -11.99 9.75
CA GLY A 326 -13.79 -10.81 8.87
C GLY A 326 -14.23 -9.51 9.56
N SER A 327 -14.35 -9.51 10.90
CA SER A 327 -14.86 -8.37 11.65
C SER A 327 -14.08 -7.10 11.35
N GLN A 328 -14.79 -6.05 10.92
CA GLN A 328 -14.25 -4.73 10.59
C GLN A 328 -13.22 -4.68 9.44
N GLY A 329 -12.87 -5.82 8.82
CA GLY A 329 -12.01 -5.86 7.62
C GLY A 329 -10.62 -5.24 7.80
N ALA A 330 -10.23 -4.34 6.88
CA ALA A 330 -8.89 -3.74 6.84
C ALA A 330 -8.96 -2.21 6.87
N TYR A 331 -8.22 -1.60 7.82
CA TYR A 331 -8.07 -0.14 7.94
C TYR A 331 -6.85 0.21 8.81
N GLU A 332 -6.45 1.48 8.77
CA GLU A 332 -5.45 2.07 9.67
C GLU A 332 -6.01 3.30 10.38
N LYS A 333 -5.55 3.53 11.61
CA LYS A 333 -5.76 4.74 12.40
C LYS A 333 -4.43 5.38 12.76
N HIS A 334 -4.35 6.68 12.60
CA HIS A 334 -3.22 7.50 13.02
C HIS A 334 -3.73 8.48 14.08
N MET A 335 -3.34 8.27 15.34
CA MET A 335 -3.91 8.96 16.50
C MET A 335 -2.90 9.97 17.06
N GLY A 336 -3.22 11.24 16.86
CA GLY A 336 -2.43 12.38 17.33
C GLY A 336 -3.18 13.18 18.39
N VAL A 337 -2.48 14.14 19.00
CA VAL A 337 -3.01 14.96 20.10
C VAL A 337 -4.08 15.97 19.65
N ASN A 338 -4.13 16.29 18.35
CA ASN A 338 -5.11 17.22 17.77
C ASN A 338 -6.23 16.50 17.00
N GLY A 339 -6.05 15.22 16.68
CA GLY A 339 -7.05 14.46 15.94
C GLY A 339 -6.58 13.07 15.52
N THR A 340 -7.51 12.31 14.97
CA THR A 340 -7.29 10.95 14.49
C THR A 340 -7.70 10.84 13.03
N ALA A 341 -6.82 10.29 12.18
CA ALA A 341 -7.17 9.89 10.83
C ALA A 341 -7.46 8.38 10.77
N LEU A 342 -8.59 8.02 10.17
CA LEU A 342 -8.96 6.66 9.79
C LEU A 342 -8.87 6.54 8.28
N ILE A 343 -8.12 5.55 7.78
CA ILE A 343 -7.92 5.33 6.34
C ILE A 343 -8.06 3.86 5.96
N SER A 344 -8.58 3.61 4.79
CA SER A 344 -8.61 2.30 4.13
C SER A 344 -8.54 2.44 2.62
N GLU A 345 -8.05 1.43 1.92
CA GLU A 345 -8.19 1.34 0.46
C GLU A 345 -9.65 1.13 0.03
N LEU A 346 -10.46 0.54 0.92
CA LEU A 346 -11.87 0.28 0.68
C LEU A 346 -12.72 1.45 1.15
N ASP A 347 -13.63 1.92 0.32
CA ASP A 347 -14.54 3.01 0.70
C ASP A 347 -15.51 2.62 1.83
N THR A 348 -15.76 1.33 2.00
CA THR A 348 -16.66 0.78 3.04
C THR A 348 -16.11 0.86 4.46
N ASN A 349 -14.80 1.02 4.64
CA ASN A 349 -14.15 0.94 5.95
C ASN A 349 -13.83 2.31 6.58
N GLY A 350 -14.50 3.35 6.14
CA GLY A 350 -14.25 4.72 6.54
C GLY A 350 -13.09 5.34 5.77
N ASN A 351 -12.96 6.63 5.83
CA ASN A 351 -11.85 7.45 5.35
C ASN A 351 -12.12 8.84 5.93
N GLN A 352 -11.76 9.00 7.19
CA GLN A 352 -12.25 10.11 8.00
C GLN A 352 -11.15 10.70 8.87
N ILE A 353 -11.35 11.96 9.25
CA ILE A 353 -10.55 12.60 10.28
C ILE A 353 -11.51 13.02 11.39
N TYR A 354 -11.10 12.78 12.61
CA TYR A 354 -11.76 13.22 13.83
C TYR A 354 -10.89 14.28 14.49
N ALA A 355 -11.45 15.45 14.78
CA ALA A 355 -10.72 16.52 15.47
C ALA A 355 -10.97 16.46 16.98
N GLU A 356 -9.91 16.53 17.75
CA GLU A 356 -10.02 16.69 19.22
C GLU A 356 -10.64 18.05 19.56
N PRO A 357 -11.33 18.16 20.73
CA PRO A 357 -11.98 19.40 21.13
C PRO A 357 -11.02 20.59 21.14
N GLY A 358 -11.44 21.71 20.56
CA GLY A 358 -10.64 22.93 20.45
C GLY A 358 -9.77 23.01 19.18
N ASN A 359 -9.73 21.97 18.36
CA ASN A 359 -9.02 21.98 17.08
C ASN A 359 -10.04 22.12 15.94
N ALA A 360 -9.95 23.22 15.21
CA ALA A 360 -10.80 23.49 14.05
C ALA A 360 -10.08 23.08 12.75
N LEU A 361 -10.75 22.26 11.96
CA LEU A 361 -10.24 21.81 10.65
C LEU A 361 -10.96 22.49 9.47
N ASP A 362 -11.80 23.50 9.75
CA ASP A 362 -12.64 24.16 8.73
C ASP A 362 -11.82 24.75 7.59
N GLU A 363 -10.66 25.34 7.88
CA GLU A 363 -9.79 25.95 6.88
C GLU A 363 -9.23 24.93 5.88
N LEU A 364 -9.03 23.67 6.31
CA LEU A 364 -8.56 22.60 5.45
C LEU A 364 -9.64 22.09 4.46
N ALA A 365 -10.90 22.42 4.72
CA ALA A 365 -12.02 22.05 3.86
C ALA A 365 -12.30 23.12 2.76
N LEU A 366 -11.52 24.20 2.72
CA LEU A 366 -11.66 25.28 1.77
C LEU A 366 -10.77 25.12 0.54
N GLY A 367 -11.16 25.71 -0.58
CA GLY A 367 -10.39 25.74 -1.82
C GLY A 367 -10.88 24.73 -2.87
N ASN A 368 -10.17 24.69 -4.01
CA ASN A 368 -10.59 23.90 -5.17
C ASN A 368 -10.33 22.39 -5.05
N ASN A 369 -9.35 21.99 -4.24
CA ASN A 369 -9.00 20.59 -3.97
C ASN A 369 -8.68 20.42 -2.48
N PRO A 370 -9.66 20.52 -1.58
CA PRO A 370 -9.41 20.42 -0.18
C PRO A 370 -8.99 18.98 0.20
N PRO A 371 -8.03 18.81 1.15
CA PRO A 371 -7.64 17.48 1.62
C PRO A 371 -8.73 16.77 2.40
N ILE A 372 -9.66 17.52 3.00
CA ILE A 372 -10.82 17.02 3.75
C ILE A 372 -12.10 17.71 3.31
N ALA A 373 -13.24 17.09 3.60
CA ALA A 373 -14.57 17.66 3.31
C ALA A 373 -15.51 17.43 4.52
N LYS A 374 -16.54 18.28 4.63
CA LYS A 374 -17.62 17.99 5.57
C LYS A 374 -18.32 16.69 5.18
N PRO A 375 -18.72 15.83 6.14
CA PRO A 375 -19.46 14.62 5.84
C PRO A 375 -20.74 14.99 5.05
N ALA A 376 -21.06 14.20 4.03
CA ALA A 376 -22.36 14.35 3.39
C ALA A 376 -23.46 14.04 4.40
N ASP A 377 -24.54 14.82 4.40
CA ASP A 377 -25.63 14.74 5.40
C ASP A 377 -26.29 13.35 5.59
N LYS A 378 -25.94 12.42 4.73
CA LYS A 378 -26.44 11.01 4.76
C LYS A 378 -25.42 9.97 5.15
N ALA A 379 -24.18 10.31 5.35
CA ALA A 379 -23.14 9.37 5.79
C ALA A 379 -23.15 9.24 7.31
N LYS A 380 -24.24 8.72 7.87
CA LYS A 380 -24.14 8.08 9.18
C LYS A 380 -23.22 6.90 9.03
N ASN A 381 -22.00 7.06 9.52
CA ASN A 381 -20.99 6.04 9.44
C ASN A 381 -21.31 4.94 10.44
N LYS A 382 -22.02 3.91 9.98
CA LYS A 382 -22.40 2.76 10.80
C LYS A 382 -21.20 2.04 11.46
N PHE A 383 -19.99 2.33 11.03
CA PHE A 383 -18.77 1.74 11.59
C PHE A 383 -18.50 2.17 13.04
N TRP A 384 -18.96 3.38 13.42
CA TRP A 384 -18.82 3.95 14.76
C TRP A 384 -20.14 4.15 15.48
N GLU A 385 -21.27 3.81 14.86
CA GLU A 385 -22.51 3.73 15.59
C GLU A 385 -22.32 2.67 16.68
N HIS A 386 -22.20 3.10 17.92
CA HIS A 386 -22.34 2.20 19.06
C HIS A 386 -23.62 1.39 18.82
N PRO A 387 -23.59 0.05 19.02
CA PRO A 387 -24.80 -0.77 18.82
C PRO A 387 -26.00 -0.37 19.68
N ARG A 388 -25.94 0.73 20.39
CA ARG A 388 -26.88 1.19 21.41
C ARG A 388 -27.42 2.60 21.18
N ASP A 389 -27.49 3.12 19.95
CA ASP A 389 -28.21 4.39 19.70
C ASP A 389 -29.71 4.34 20.09
N TRP A 390 -30.27 3.15 20.26
CA TRP A 390 -31.61 2.95 20.83
C TRP A 390 -31.64 3.00 22.37
N GLU A 391 -30.49 2.92 23.03
CA GLU A 391 -30.34 3.03 24.50
C GLU A 391 -29.80 4.40 24.95
N LYS A 392 -29.87 5.44 24.13
CA LYS A 392 -29.53 6.78 24.64
C LYS A 392 -30.37 7.02 25.86
N PRO A 393 -29.79 7.06 27.08
CA PRO A 393 -30.52 7.51 28.24
C PRO A 393 -31.06 8.88 27.86
N LYS A 394 -32.37 9.12 28.07
CA LYS A 394 -32.90 10.47 28.01
C LYS A 394 -31.98 11.29 28.91
N ALA A 395 -31.29 12.30 28.30
CA ALA A 395 -30.36 13.12 29.04
C ALA A 395 -31.01 13.49 30.37
N PRO A 396 -30.39 13.14 31.52
CA PRO A 396 -30.96 13.59 32.80
C PRO A 396 -31.02 15.10 32.72
N SER A 397 -32.15 15.67 33.05
CA SER A 397 -32.39 17.11 33.14
C SER A 397 -31.64 17.75 34.32
N TYR A 398 -30.39 17.32 34.53
CA TYR A 398 -29.53 17.90 35.54
C TYR A 398 -28.70 18.98 34.88
N GLY A 399 -28.78 20.18 35.45
CA GLY A 399 -28.03 21.35 35.03
C GLY A 399 -26.57 21.05 34.84
N ALA A 400 -25.95 21.85 33.95
CA ALA A 400 -24.59 21.83 33.48
C ALA A 400 -23.73 20.65 33.95
N VAL A 401 -23.57 19.65 33.10
CA VAL A 401 -22.66 18.51 33.32
C VAL A 401 -21.31 19.06 33.80
N SER A 402 -20.94 18.70 35.02
CA SER A 402 -19.64 19.04 35.58
C SER A 402 -18.57 18.60 34.58
N MET A 403 -17.69 19.51 34.19
CA MET A 403 -16.52 19.21 33.33
C MET A 403 -15.55 18.19 33.96
N ALA A 404 -15.91 17.62 35.10
CA ALA A 404 -15.10 16.72 35.90
C ALA A 404 -15.45 15.23 35.75
N ASP A 405 -16.45 14.83 34.94
CA ASP A 405 -16.64 13.41 34.68
C ASP A 405 -15.71 12.93 33.56
N VAL A 406 -14.55 12.42 33.96
CA VAL A 406 -13.51 11.85 33.05
C VAL A 406 -13.95 10.57 32.34
N ARG A 407 -15.15 10.05 32.63
CA ARG A 407 -15.71 8.83 32.00
C ARG A 407 -16.44 9.14 30.70
N GLU A 408 -16.83 10.39 30.46
CA GLU A 408 -17.51 10.81 29.25
C GLU A 408 -16.53 11.53 28.30
N SER A 409 -16.28 10.94 27.15
CA SER A 409 -15.58 11.62 26.06
C SER A 409 -16.59 12.43 25.23
N LYS A 410 -16.29 13.69 24.94
CA LYS A 410 -17.08 14.50 24.00
C LYS A 410 -17.04 13.84 22.62
N ALA A 411 -18.16 13.89 21.90
CA ALA A 411 -18.20 13.51 20.49
C ALA A 411 -17.21 14.37 19.69
N LEU A 412 -16.33 13.73 18.92
CA LEU A 412 -15.35 14.40 18.09
C LEU A 412 -16.01 14.96 16.82
N SER A 413 -15.55 16.12 16.37
CA SER A 413 -15.93 16.64 15.06
C SER A 413 -15.37 15.75 13.97
N GLN A 414 -16.20 15.40 12.98
CA GLN A 414 -15.86 14.44 11.93
C GLN A 414 -15.75 15.12 10.56
N TRP A 415 -14.77 14.68 9.78
CA TRP A 415 -14.49 15.12 8.41
C TRP A 415 -14.19 13.89 7.54
N GLU A 416 -14.49 13.97 6.25
CA GLU A 416 -14.09 12.94 5.28
C GLU A 416 -12.74 13.29 4.66
N LEU A 417 -11.92 12.28 4.37
CA LEU A 417 -10.79 12.43 3.45
C LEU A 417 -11.36 12.64 2.04
N ALA A 418 -11.19 13.86 1.49
CA ALA A 418 -11.85 14.27 0.26
C ALA A 418 -11.35 13.56 -0.99
N VAL A 419 -10.08 13.11 -0.95
CA VAL A 419 -9.44 12.43 -2.09
C VAL A 419 -9.90 10.98 -2.17
N LYS A 420 -10.54 10.62 -3.28
CA LYS A 420 -11.05 9.26 -3.54
C LYS A 420 -10.23 8.57 -4.63
N LEU A 421 -10.06 7.26 -4.47
CA LEU A 421 -9.49 6.43 -5.52
C LEU A 421 -10.61 6.04 -6.51
N GLN A 422 -10.51 6.52 -7.74
CA GLN A 422 -11.53 6.29 -8.79
C GLN A 422 -11.22 5.08 -9.69
N ARG A 423 -10.07 4.45 -9.50
CA ARG A 423 -9.57 3.31 -10.30
C ARG A 423 -9.27 2.11 -9.40
N LYS A 424 -8.91 0.96 -9.99
CA LYS A 424 -8.44 -0.20 -9.22
C LYS A 424 -7.23 0.19 -8.37
N PRO A 425 -7.09 -0.36 -7.14
CA PRO A 425 -6.03 0.04 -6.20
C PRO A 425 -4.60 -0.01 -6.77
N HIS A 426 -4.31 -0.98 -7.62
CA HIS A 426 -2.99 -1.13 -8.26
C HIS A 426 -2.77 -0.20 -9.46
N SER A 427 -3.85 0.35 -10.10
CA SER A 427 -3.72 1.12 -11.33
C SER A 427 -2.77 2.32 -11.23
N PRO A 428 -2.80 3.16 -10.17
CA PRO A 428 -1.86 4.27 -10.05
C PRO A 428 -0.40 3.81 -9.95
N HIS A 429 -0.17 2.65 -9.30
CA HIS A 429 1.17 2.12 -9.09
C HIS A 429 1.75 1.48 -10.35
N VAL A 430 0.92 0.74 -11.11
CA VAL A 430 1.26 0.24 -12.44
C VAL A 430 1.56 1.41 -13.39
N GLN A 431 0.75 2.47 -13.34
CA GLN A 431 0.99 3.68 -14.15
C GLN A 431 2.33 4.33 -13.80
N ASN A 432 2.62 4.50 -12.50
CA ASN A 432 3.90 5.05 -12.04
C ASN A 432 5.11 4.27 -12.57
N PHE A 433 5.03 2.92 -12.55
CA PHE A 433 6.07 2.07 -13.11
C PHE A 433 6.25 2.30 -14.62
N ILE A 434 5.16 2.28 -15.39
CA ILE A 434 5.23 2.47 -16.85
C ILE A 434 5.77 3.85 -17.21
N GLU A 435 5.34 4.89 -16.52
CA GLU A 435 5.84 6.26 -16.71
C GLU A 435 7.35 6.36 -16.40
N ALA A 436 7.81 5.71 -15.32
CA ALA A 436 9.23 5.65 -14.99
C ALA A 436 10.05 4.94 -16.08
N VAL A 437 9.52 3.83 -16.67
CA VAL A 437 10.14 3.11 -17.78
C VAL A 437 10.19 3.98 -19.03
N GLN A 438 9.08 4.61 -19.41
CA GLN A 438 8.99 5.50 -20.56
C GLN A 438 9.98 6.66 -20.48
N GLN A 439 10.12 7.24 -19.31
CA GLN A 439 11.00 8.39 -19.06
C GLN A 439 12.44 8.00 -18.74
N LYS A 440 12.71 6.70 -18.52
CA LYS A 440 14.01 6.18 -18.04
C LYS A 440 14.46 6.87 -16.75
N LYS A 441 13.54 7.08 -15.81
CA LYS A 441 13.79 7.81 -14.56
C LYS A 441 13.44 6.94 -13.32
N PRO A 442 14.44 6.22 -12.75
CA PRO A 442 14.24 5.47 -11.50
C PRO A 442 13.73 6.33 -10.34
N SER A 443 14.12 7.61 -10.31
CA SER A 443 13.69 8.56 -9.26
C SER A 443 12.19 8.89 -9.28
N HIS A 444 11.46 8.50 -10.32
CA HIS A 444 9.99 8.65 -10.38
C HIS A 444 9.25 7.53 -9.63
N LEU A 445 9.94 6.46 -9.26
CA LEU A 445 9.29 5.36 -8.54
C LEU A 445 8.78 5.79 -7.18
N THR A 446 7.54 5.46 -6.88
CA THR A 446 6.92 5.74 -5.58
C THR A 446 7.30 4.69 -4.52
N CYS A 447 7.67 3.48 -4.94
CA CYS A 447 8.21 2.45 -4.06
C CYS A 447 9.41 1.74 -4.72
N PRO A 448 10.60 2.35 -4.70
CA PRO A 448 11.82 1.70 -5.15
C PRO A 448 12.22 0.56 -4.19
N VAL A 449 13.09 -0.32 -4.66
CA VAL A 449 13.45 -1.56 -3.96
C VAL A 449 14.09 -1.36 -2.58
N ASP A 450 14.85 -0.30 -2.39
CA ASP A 450 15.48 0.04 -1.10
C ASP A 450 14.45 0.42 -0.03
N MET A 451 13.40 1.15 -0.40
CA MET A 451 12.29 1.48 0.49
C MET A 451 11.51 0.22 0.87
N ALA A 452 11.17 -0.63 -0.10
CA ALA A 452 10.47 -1.88 0.14
C ALA A 452 11.28 -2.88 0.98
N TYR A 453 12.61 -2.87 0.87
CA TYR A 453 13.49 -3.69 1.69
C TYR A 453 13.29 -3.43 3.19
N LYS A 454 13.21 -2.18 3.60
CA LYS A 454 12.96 -1.79 4.99
C LYS A 454 11.63 -2.33 5.50
N SER A 455 10.58 -2.24 4.70
CA SER A 455 9.26 -2.80 5.02
C SER A 455 9.31 -4.32 5.14
N CYS A 456 10.05 -4.99 4.25
CA CYS A 456 10.23 -6.43 4.29
C CYS A 456 10.93 -6.89 5.59
N VAL A 457 12.02 -6.24 5.96
CA VAL A 457 12.73 -6.50 7.23
C VAL A 457 11.81 -6.27 8.43
N THR A 458 11.07 -5.16 8.45
CA THR A 458 10.13 -4.82 9.54
C THR A 458 9.09 -5.93 9.74
N VAL A 459 8.53 -6.47 8.66
CA VAL A 459 7.52 -7.55 8.70
C VAL A 459 8.14 -8.88 9.15
N LEU A 460 9.26 -9.28 8.54
CA LEU A 460 9.85 -10.59 8.81
C LEU A 460 10.43 -10.71 10.22
N LYS A 461 10.99 -9.62 10.78
CA LYS A 461 11.48 -9.61 12.18
C LYS A 461 10.37 -9.72 13.21
N ALA A 462 9.12 -9.42 12.88
CA ALA A 462 8.01 -9.69 13.79
C ALA A 462 7.74 -11.20 13.95
N TYR A 463 7.96 -12.01 12.92
CA TYR A 463 7.90 -13.49 13.09
C TYR A 463 8.98 -13.99 14.01
N GLU A 464 10.20 -13.44 13.93
CA GLU A 464 11.29 -13.78 14.86
C GLU A 464 10.92 -13.43 16.30
N ALA A 465 10.36 -12.25 16.52
CA ALA A 465 9.88 -11.83 17.85
C ALA A 465 8.77 -12.76 18.37
N ALA A 466 7.79 -13.14 17.54
CA ALA A 466 6.72 -14.06 17.92
C ALA A 466 7.25 -15.46 18.24
N LYS A 467 8.19 -15.98 17.44
CA LYS A 467 8.78 -17.31 17.61
C LYS A 467 9.61 -17.40 18.88
N THR A 468 10.34 -16.34 19.24
CA THR A 468 11.19 -16.31 20.43
C THR A 468 10.44 -15.91 21.69
N GLY A 469 9.21 -15.33 21.56
CA GLY A 469 8.45 -14.74 22.66
C GLY A 469 9.15 -13.52 23.28
N SER A 470 10.10 -12.91 22.58
CA SER A 470 10.95 -11.84 23.07
C SER A 470 10.81 -10.58 22.24
N LYS A 471 11.03 -9.44 22.88
CA LYS A 471 11.11 -8.15 22.17
C LYS A 471 12.34 -8.16 21.24
N TYR A 472 12.12 -8.00 19.93
CA TYR A 472 13.20 -7.78 18.98
C TYR A 472 13.60 -6.31 19.00
N LEU A 473 14.90 -6.02 19.06
CA LEU A 473 15.47 -4.67 18.97
C LEU A 473 16.14 -4.52 17.60
N PHE A 474 15.59 -3.67 16.76
CA PHE A 474 16.17 -3.39 15.45
C PHE A 474 17.48 -2.64 15.57
N LYS A 475 18.43 -3.01 14.73
CA LYS A 475 19.74 -2.37 14.58
C LYS A 475 19.84 -1.68 13.22
N PRO A 476 20.67 -0.65 13.05
CA PRO A 476 20.88 -0.03 11.74
C PRO A 476 21.29 -1.04 10.65
N GLU A 477 22.03 -2.08 11.03
CA GLU A 477 22.51 -3.14 10.13
C GLU A 477 21.38 -4.00 9.55
N ASP A 478 20.26 -4.11 10.27
CA ASP A 478 19.07 -4.85 9.75
C ASP A 478 18.52 -4.21 8.47
N PHE A 479 18.68 -2.89 8.32
CA PHE A 479 18.18 -2.10 7.21
C PHE A 479 19.26 -1.71 6.19
N ALA A 480 20.50 -2.15 6.39
CA ALA A 480 21.63 -1.84 5.50
C ALA A 480 21.57 -2.71 4.21
N ILE A 481 21.87 -2.09 3.05
CA ILE A 481 21.89 -2.72 1.73
C ILE A 481 23.31 -2.66 1.16
#